data_f4c6b9ff23f973588089fc1cff1e7e7e
#
_entry.id   f4c6b9ff23f973588089fc1cff1e7e7e
#
_cell.length_a   1.000
_cell.length_b   1.000
_cell.length_c   1.000
_cell.angle_alpha   90.00
_cell.angle_beta   90.00
_cell.angle_gamma   90.00
#
_symmetry.space_group_name_H-M   'P 1'
#
loop_
_entity.id
_entity.type
_entity.pdbx_description
1 polymer ?
#
loop_
_entity_poly.entity_id
_entity_poly.type
_entity_poly.pdbx_seq_one_letter_code
_entity_poly.pdbx_strand_id
1 'polypeptide(L)'
;MMKGQHRTYRKISLPTLLVVLLMPFAWSADAQQQFISEGKIEYERKTNQHAFLDENNMWDEMAKKDLPKFVTYYQDLYFKGNRTLYRVGREPDQVQRKSWSVLDPDEVIASNLDSGSAISQKSFFMDTYLISDSIRRIDWKISPEIRKIAGFDCRKATGKVLDSIVVIAFYTDEIVTSGGPESFAGLPGMILGIAIPRMHTTWYATKLELVPVKESELTAPKKGKKYKGPEFRHDLHDLLKNWGDEAQKMVWQLEL
;
A
#
# COMPACT_ATOMS: atom_id res chain seq x y z
N MET A 1 34.58 -29.67 -103.15
CA MET A 1 35.25 -30.27 -101.99
C MET A 1 35.33 -29.24 -100.84
N MET A 2 34.33 -29.16 -99.94
CA MET A 2 34.39 -28.25 -98.81
C MET A 2 33.88 -28.98 -97.57
N LYS A 3 34.74 -29.17 -96.59
CA LYS A 3 34.48 -29.83 -95.33
C LYS A 3 33.66 -28.88 -94.41
N GLY A 4 32.49 -29.36 -94.00
CA GLY A 4 31.71 -28.69 -92.98
C GLY A 4 32.29 -28.93 -91.59
N GLN A 5 32.49 -27.89 -90.84
CA GLN A 5 32.89 -27.96 -89.41
C GLN A 5 31.60 -27.92 -88.56
N HIS A 6 31.32 -29.04 -87.85
CA HIS A 6 30.30 -29.08 -86.81
C HIS A 6 30.81 -28.41 -85.55
N ARG A 7 30.20 -27.31 -85.15
CA ARG A 7 30.41 -26.65 -83.86
C ARG A 7 29.50 -27.26 -82.81
N THR A 8 30.04 -28.06 -81.90
CA THR A 8 29.34 -28.58 -80.74
C THR A 8 29.19 -27.52 -79.65
N TYR A 9 27.94 -27.13 -79.42
CA TYR A 9 27.62 -26.25 -78.27
C TYR A 9 27.54 -27.09 -77.00
N ARG A 10 28.44 -26.83 -76.07
CA ARG A 10 28.45 -27.42 -74.71
C ARG A 10 27.38 -26.70 -73.88
N LYS A 11 26.31 -27.42 -73.51
CA LYS A 11 25.29 -26.94 -72.56
C LYS A 11 25.93 -26.81 -71.19
N ILE A 12 26.05 -25.57 -70.67
CA ILE A 12 26.41 -25.26 -69.32
C ILE A 12 25.14 -25.38 -68.48
N SER A 13 25.02 -26.40 -67.65
CA SER A 13 23.96 -26.53 -66.65
C SER A 13 24.27 -25.59 -65.49
N LEU A 14 23.48 -24.54 -65.31
CA LEU A 14 23.53 -23.68 -64.14
C LEU A 14 22.94 -24.46 -62.95
N PRO A 15 23.67 -24.63 -61.82
CA PRO A 15 23.02 -25.14 -60.61
C PRO A 15 22.13 -24.05 -60.03
N THR A 16 20.83 -24.36 -59.90
CA THR A 16 19.86 -23.50 -59.24
C THR A 16 20.22 -23.41 -57.75
N LEU A 17 20.89 -22.30 -57.38
CA LEU A 17 21.20 -22.00 -55.97
C LEU A 17 19.90 -21.59 -55.25
N LEU A 18 19.29 -22.56 -54.55
CA LEU A 18 18.13 -22.32 -53.70
C LEU A 18 18.60 -21.57 -52.45
N VAL A 19 18.58 -20.22 -52.52
CA VAL A 19 18.82 -19.37 -51.32
C VAL A 19 17.56 -19.44 -50.48
N VAL A 20 17.51 -20.32 -49.47
CA VAL A 20 16.53 -20.33 -48.40
C VAL A 20 16.85 -19.11 -47.53
N LEU A 21 16.04 -18.06 -47.72
CA LEU A 21 16.07 -16.85 -46.91
C LEU A 21 15.53 -17.22 -45.51
N LEU A 22 16.41 -17.62 -44.59
CA LEU A 22 16.11 -17.76 -43.16
C LEU A 22 15.86 -16.34 -42.61
N MET A 23 14.61 -15.86 -42.70
CA MET A 23 14.17 -14.72 -41.90
C MET A 23 14.23 -15.14 -40.43
N PRO A 24 15.01 -14.46 -39.56
CA PRO A 24 14.86 -14.63 -38.13
C PRO A 24 13.47 -14.09 -37.77
N PHE A 25 12.53 -14.98 -37.48
CA PHE A 25 11.33 -14.64 -36.74
C PHE A 25 11.83 -14.15 -35.36
N ALA A 26 12.09 -12.86 -35.24
CA ALA A 26 12.18 -12.20 -33.95
C ALA A 26 10.81 -12.35 -33.29
N TRP A 27 10.64 -13.40 -32.49
CA TRP A 27 9.57 -13.43 -31.53
C TRP A 27 9.81 -12.27 -30.60
N SER A 28 9.07 -11.18 -30.84
CA SER A 28 8.86 -10.17 -29.79
C SER A 28 8.23 -10.95 -28.66
N ALA A 29 9.05 -11.30 -27.64
CA ALA A 29 8.52 -11.70 -26.36
C ALA A 29 7.82 -10.43 -25.83
N ASP A 30 6.54 -10.27 -26.16
CA ASP A 30 5.66 -9.37 -25.44
C ASP A 30 5.77 -9.84 -23.99
N ALA A 31 6.52 -9.09 -23.19
CA ALA A 31 6.56 -9.28 -21.76
C ALA A 31 5.12 -9.06 -21.29
N GLN A 32 4.37 -10.16 -21.17
CA GLN A 32 3.01 -10.17 -20.69
C GLN A 32 3.08 -9.56 -19.29
N GLN A 33 2.62 -8.33 -19.15
CA GLN A 33 2.60 -7.63 -17.87
C GLN A 33 1.69 -8.46 -16.95
N GLN A 34 2.30 -9.23 -16.06
CA GLN A 34 1.58 -10.11 -15.15
C GLN A 34 1.02 -9.25 -14.03
N PHE A 35 -0.25 -8.93 -14.10
CA PHE A 35 -0.95 -8.21 -13.05
C PHE A 35 -1.11 -9.08 -11.80
N ILE A 36 -0.73 -8.51 -10.67
CA ILE A 36 -0.81 -9.17 -9.37
C ILE A 36 -2.20 -8.92 -8.78
N SER A 37 -2.97 -9.99 -8.53
CA SER A 37 -4.35 -9.93 -8.02
C SER A 37 -4.52 -10.50 -6.61
N GLU A 38 -3.53 -11.20 -6.06
CA GLU A 38 -3.53 -11.71 -4.70
C GLU A 38 -2.11 -11.78 -4.12
N GLY A 39 -2.01 -11.67 -2.81
CA GLY A 39 -0.74 -11.72 -2.11
C GLY A 39 -0.81 -11.11 -0.71
N LYS A 40 0.38 -10.98 -0.11
CA LYS A 40 0.59 -10.36 1.19
C LYS A 40 1.64 -9.27 1.08
N ILE A 41 1.37 -8.11 1.65
CA ILE A 41 2.32 -6.98 1.74
C ILE A 41 2.62 -6.72 3.21
N GLU A 42 3.91 -6.67 3.57
CA GLU A 42 4.34 -6.15 4.86
C GLU A 42 4.59 -4.64 4.73
N TYR A 43 4.01 -3.86 5.65
CA TYR A 43 4.25 -2.43 5.78
C TYR A 43 5.04 -2.14 7.06
N GLU A 44 6.02 -1.24 6.94
CA GLU A 44 6.61 -0.55 8.08
C GLU A 44 5.81 0.74 8.33
N ARG A 45 5.16 0.84 9.49
CA ARG A 45 4.58 2.09 10.01
C ARG A 45 5.61 2.74 10.93
N LYS A 46 6.01 3.96 10.63
CA LYS A 46 7.02 4.70 11.36
C LYS A 46 6.51 6.08 11.77
N THR A 47 6.53 6.34 13.07
CA THR A 47 6.06 7.60 13.66
C THR A 47 7.19 8.33 14.33
N ASN A 48 7.40 9.60 13.99
CA ASN A 48 8.32 10.49 14.72
C ASN A 48 7.62 11.02 15.98
N GLN A 49 7.79 10.33 17.09
CA GLN A 49 7.12 10.70 18.33
C GLN A 49 7.68 11.96 18.99
N HIS A 50 8.93 12.36 18.71
CA HIS A 50 9.48 13.63 19.21
C HIS A 50 8.74 14.84 18.63
N ALA A 51 8.15 14.72 17.46
CA ALA A 51 7.38 15.80 16.86
C ALA A 51 5.99 16.02 17.51
N PHE A 52 5.58 15.13 18.40
CA PHE A 52 4.38 15.32 19.23
C PHE A 52 4.68 16.02 20.57
N LEU A 53 5.94 16.11 20.98
CA LEU A 53 6.35 16.70 22.25
C LEU A 53 6.53 18.22 22.11
N ASP A 54 6.06 18.97 23.10
CA ASP A 54 6.20 20.43 23.13
C ASP A 54 7.59 20.82 23.61
N GLU A 55 8.31 21.61 22.81
CA GLU A 55 9.66 22.10 23.13
C GLU A 55 9.67 23.11 24.29
N ASN A 56 8.53 23.71 24.61
CA ASN A 56 8.41 24.65 25.75
C ASN A 56 7.99 23.95 27.05
N ASN A 57 7.74 22.64 27.01
CA ASN A 57 7.37 21.84 28.17
C ASN A 57 8.60 21.10 28.71
N MET A 58 9.01 21.41 29.93
CA MET A 58 10.18 20.79 30.58
C MET A 58 10.04 19.26 30.71
N TRP A 59 8.84 18.73 30.90
CA TRP A 59 8.61 17.29 31.00
C TRP A 59 8.78 16.61 29.62
N ASP A 60 8.38 17.25 28.57
CA ASP A 60 8.53 16.76 27.21
C ASP A 60 10.00 16.80 26.78
N GLU A 61 10.74 17.84 27.17
CA GLU A 61 12.18 17.92 26.97
C GLU A 61 12.95 16.80 27.72
N MET A 62 12.51 16.46 28.92
CA MET A 62 13.05 15.30 29.65
C MET A 62 12.67 13.99 28.95
N ALA A 63 11.44 13.84 28.52
CA ALA A 63 10.96 12.66 27.82
C ALA A 63 11.70 12.41 26.50
N LYS A 64 12.07 13.46 25.74
CA LYS A 64 12.89 13.33 24.51
C LYS A 64 14.22 12.63 24.73
N LYS A 65 14.82 12.73 25.94
CA LYS A 65 16.10 12.09 26.26
C LYS A 65 15.96 10.57 26.41
N ASP A 66 14.81 10.11 26.89
CA ASP A 66 14.55 8.71 27.21
C ASP A 66 13.78 7.97 26.09
N LEU A 67 13.09 8.71 25.22
CA LEU A 67 12.30 8.15 24.14
C LEU A 67 13.10 8.12 22.83
N PRO A 68 13.06 7.02 22.07
CA PRO A 68 13.61 7.01 20.72
C PRO A 68 12.85 8.01 19.85
N LYS A 69 13.54 8.66 18.90
CA LYS A 69 12.90 9.62 17.98
C LYS A 69 11.76 9.00 17.18
N PHE A 70 11.93 7.75 16.79
CA PHE A 70 10.96 7.02 15.97
C PHE A 70 10.46 5.79 16.71
N VAL A 71 9.15 5.52 16.56
CA VAL A 71 8.53 4.25 16.90
C VAL A 71 8.15 3.57 15.60
N THR A 72 8.45 2.27 15.49
CA THR A 72 8.24 1.49 14.28
C THR A 72 7.38 0.28 14.59
N TYR A 73 6.37 0.03 13.76
CA TYR A 73 5.50 -1.15 13.81
C TYR A 73 5.46 -1.80 12.44
N TYR A 74 5.21 -3.11 12.40
CA TYR A 74 5.02 -3.86 11.17
C TYR A 74 3.60 -4.37 11.07
N GLN A 75 3.00 -4.24 9.88
CA GLN A 75 1.62 -4.60 9.63
C GLN A 75 1.51 -5.34 8.31
N ASP A 76 0.62 -6.31 8.26
CA ASP A 76 0.39 -7.16 7.11
C ASP A 76 -0.91 -6.76 6.41
N LEU A 77 -0.87 -6.59 5.09
CA LEU A 77 -2.03 -6.47 4.23
C LEU A 77 -2.15 -7.72 3.37
N TYR A 78 -3.19 -8.50 3.59
CA TYR A 78 -3.60 -9.56 2.68
C TYR A 78 -4.58 -9.01 1.67
N PHE A 79 -4.43 -9.38 0.39
CA PHE A 79 -5.33 -8.93 -0.66
C PHE A 79 -5.64 -10.05 -1.65
N LYS A 80 -6.87 -10.08 -2.14
CA LYS A 80 -7.33 -10.97 -3.20
C LYS A 80 -8.49 -10.35 -3.95
N GLY A 81 -8.31 -10.09 -5.24
CA GLY A 81 -9.26 -9.31 -6.02
C GLY A 81 -9.54 -7.95 -5.37
N ASN A 82 -10.80 -7.66 -5.09
CA ASN A 82 -11.24 -6.41 -4.49
C ASN A 82 -11.48 -6.49 -2.97
N ARG A 83 -10.83 -7.44 -2.28
CA ARG A 83 -10.90 -7.57 -0.82
C ARG A 83 -9.52 -7.49 -0.20
N THR A 84 -9.44 -6.81 0.94
CA THR A 84 -8.22 -6.69 1.73
C THR A 84 -8.48 -6.98 3.21
N LEU A 85 -7.46 -7.48 3.90
CA LEU A 85 -7.40 -7.53 5.35
C LEU A 85 -6.07 -6.95 5.81
N TYR A 86 -6.12 -5.85 6.53
CA TYR A 86 -4.97 -5.21 7.15
C TYR A 86 -4.97 -5.52 8.65
N ARG A 87 -3.82 -5.87 9.21
CA ARG A 87 -3.69 -6.24 10.62
C ARG A 87 -2.25 -6.11 11.10
N VAL A 88 -2.06 -6.21 12.42
CA VAL A 88 -0.74 -6.32 13.02
C VAL A 88 0.03 -7.48 12.39
N GLY A 89 1.26 -7.20 11.98
CA GLY A 89 2.21 -8.14 11.40
C GLY A 89 3.18 -8.69 12.46
N ARG A 90 4.47 -8.76 12.09
CA ARG A 90 5.52 -9.18 13.01
C ARG A 90 5.81 -8.11 14.07
N GLU A 91 6.34 -8.54 15.18
CA GLU A 91 6.81 -7.62 16.22
C GLU A 91 8.10 -6.90 15.78
N PRO A 92 8.34 -5.67 16.27
CA PRO A 92 9.63 -5.01 16.13
C PRO A 92 10.76 -5.81 16.80
N ASP A 93 11.96 -5.76 16.21
CA ASP A 93 13.12 -6.51 16.71
C ASP A 93 13.54 -6.11 18.15
N GLN A 94 13.10 -4.95 18.59
CA GLN A 94 13.36 -4.44 19.95
C GLN A 94 12.11 -3.83 20.55
N VAL A 95 11.90 -4.04 21.86
CA VAL A 95 10.85 -3.35 22.62
C VAL A 95 11.13 -1.85 22.59
N GLN A 96 10.18 -1.09 22.09
CA GLN A 96 10.31 0.35 21.92
C GLN A 96 9.56 1.09 23.03
N ARG A 97 10.21 2.06 23.65
CA ARG A 97 9.53 3.03 24.51
C ARG A 97 8.74 3.97 23.62
N LYS A 98 7.52 4.28 24.01
CA LYS A 98 6.66 5.20 23.26
C LYS A 98 6.04 6.26 24.16
N SER A 99 5.75 7.41 23.57
CA SER A 99 4.92 8.43 24.19
C SER A 99 3.47 7.93 24.32
N TRP A 100 2.78 8.37 25.34
CA TRP A 100 1.36 8.07 25.55
C TRP A 100 0.46 8.58 24.42
N SER A 101 0.89 9.61 23.70
CA SER A 101 0.16 10.15 22.53
C SER A 101 0.31 9.31 21.26
N VAL A 102 1.18 8.29 21.26
CA VAL A 102 1.32 7.35 20.13
C VAL A 102 0.55 6.07 20.46
N LEU A 103 -0.52 5.83 19.74
CA LEU A 103 -1.35 4.65 19.91
C LEU A 103 -0.68 3.40 19.31
N ASP A 104 -0.86 2.25 19.97
CA ASP A 104 -0.47 0.97 19.38
C ASP A 104 -1.40 0.66 18.21
N PRO A 105 -0.85 0.26 17.07
CA PRO A 105 -1.66 -0.16 15.94
C PRO A 105 -2.08 -1.63 16.13
N ASP A 106 -3.09 -1.86 16.93
CA ASP A 106 -3.67 -3.20 17.15
C ASP A 106 -4.95 -3.44 16.34
N GLU A 107 -5.18 -2.58 15.34
CA GLU A 107 -6.35 -2.67 14.49
C GLU A 107 -6.32 -3.86 13.54
N VAL A 108 -7.54 -4.35 13.24
CA VAL A 108 -7.81 -5.27 12.13
C VAL A 108 -8.86 -4.65 11.23
N ILE A 109 -8.53 -4.40 9.96
CA ILE A 109 -9.41 -3.73 9.02
C ILE A 109 -9.66 -4.62 7.81
N ALA A 110 -10.90 -5.06 7.63
CA ALA A 110 -11.34 -5.79 6.45
C ALA A 110 -12.09 -4.85 5.51
N SER A 111 -11.60 -4.70 4.29
CA SER A 111 -12.21 -3.83 3.28
C SER A 111 -12.74 -4.64 2.09
N ASN A 112 -13.91 -4.26 1.61
CA ASN A 112 -14.48 -4.71 0.35
C ASN A 112 -14.60 -3.51 -0.58
N LEU A 113 -13.71 -3.45 -1.58
CA LEU A 113 -13.60 -2.33 -2.50
C LEU A 113 -14.77 -2.26 -3.49
N ASP A 114 -15.43 -3.39 -3.79
CA ASP A 114 -16.61 -3.43 -4.66
C ASP A 114 -17.81 -2.75 -4.02
N SER A 115 -18.06 -3.05 -2.75
CA SER A 115 -19.17 -2.44 -2.00
C SER A 115 -18.80 -1.09 -1.38
N GLY A 116 -17.51 -0.72 -1.39
CA GLY A 116 -17.02 0.48 -0.75
C GLY A 116 -17.20 0.46 0.77
N SER A 117 -17.12 -0.72 1.42
CA SER A 117 -17.36 -0.89 2.86
C SER A 117 -16.14 -1.46 3.58
N ALA A 118 -15.98 -1.09 4.84
CA ALA A 118 -14.95 -1.59 5.72
C ALA A 118 -15.54 -1.99 7.08
N ILE A 119 -14.95 -3.01 7.69
CA ILE A 119 -15.19 -3.40 9.08
C ILE A 119 -13.85 -3.32 9.80
N SER A 120 -13.76 -2.42 10.77
CA SER A 120 -12.56 -2.19 11.57
C SER A 120 -12.77 -2.67 13.00
N GLN A 121 -11.80 -3.38 13.54
CA GLN A 121 -11.68 -3.65 14.97
C GLN A 121 -10.53 -2.79 15.49
N LYS A 122 -10.79 -1.90 16.43
CA LYS A 122 -9.79 -1.02 17.03
C LYS A 122 -9.91 -1.09 18.55
N SER A 123 -8.77 -1.07 19.25
CA SER A 123 -8.75 -0.98 20.71
C SER A 123 -8.33 0.43 21.13
N PHE A 124 -9.08 0.98 22.08
CA PHE A 124 -8.77 2.27 22.65
C PHE A 124 -9.10 2.26 24.15
N PHE A 125 -8.14 2.67 24.97
CA PHE A 125 -8.15 2.44 26.42
C PHE A 125 -8.29 0.94 26.75
N MET A 126 -9.37 0.58 27.44
CA MET A 126 -9.65 -0.80 27.88
C MET A 126 -10.72 -1.47 27.02
N ASP A 127 -11.25 -0.78 26.03
CA ASP A 127 -12.35 -1.25 25.20
C ASP A 127 -11.89 -1.60 23.77
N THR A 128 -12.56 -2.61 23.22
CA THR A 128 -12.43 -2.95 21.80
C THR A 128 -13.72 -2.56 21.09
N TYR A 129 -13.59 -1.88 19.96
CA TYR A 129 -14.67 -1.38 19.13
C TYR A 129 -14.72 -2.13 17.80
N LEU A 130 -15.90 -2.50 17.36
CA LEU A 130 -16.17 -3.07 16.04
C LEU A 130 -16.97 -2.07 15.22
N ILE A 131 -16.31 -1.43 14.28
CA ILE A 131 -16.83 -0.29 13.54
C ILE A 131 -17.16 -0.72 12.12
N SER A 132 -18.42 -0.54 11.69
CA SER A 132 -18.84 -0.73 10.30
C SER A 132 -19.00 0.62 9.63
N ASP A 133 -18.22 0.88 8.59
CA ASP A 133 -18.22 2.17 7.88
C ASP A 133 -18.09 1.98 6.37
N SER A 134 -18.28 3.05 5.61
CA SER A 134 -17.86 3.14 4.22
C SER A 134 -16.36 3.40 4.12
N ILE A 135 -15.72 2.88 3.08
CA ILE A 135 -14.35 3.27 2.73
C ILE A 135 -14.36 4.75 2.39
N ARG A 136 -13.42 5.48 3.00
CA ARG A 136 -13.30 6.93 2.82
C ARG A 136 -13.01 7.27 1.37
N ARG A 137 -13.83 8.13 0.77
CA ARG A 137 -13.55 8.68 -0.55
C ARG A 137 -12.53 9.80 -0.42
N ILE A 138 -11.44 9.70 -1.17
CA ILE A 138 -10.36 10.69 -1.22
C ILE A 138 -10.23 11.19 -2.66
N ASP A 139 -10.25 12.50 -2.84
CA ASP A 139 -10.02 13.13 -4.13
C ASP A 139 -8.52 13.21 -4.40
N TRP A 140 -8.00 12.19 -5.05
CA TRP A 140 -6.58 12.07 -5.35
C TRP A 140 -6.15 12.92 -6.54
N LYS A 141 -5.07 13.67 -6.36
CA LYS A 141 -4.35 14.37 -7.43
C LYS A 141 -3.08 13.61 -7.74
N ILE A 142 -3.04 12.93 -8.87
CA ILE A 142 -1.90 12.13 -9.33
C ILE A 142 -0.86 13.08 -9.95
N SER A 143 0.42 12.86 -9.64
CA SER A 143 1.55 13.59 -10.20
C SER A 143 2.46 12.65 -11.01
N PRO A 144 3.32 13.19 -11.90
CA PRO A 144 4.26 12.38 -12.68
C PRO A 144 5.46 11.88 -11.87
N GLU A 145 5.59 12.27 -10.61
CA GLU A 145 6.68 11.83 -9.73
C GLU A 145 6.60 10.32 -9.49
N ILE A 146 7.70 9.62 -9.73
CA ILE A 146 7.83 8.17 -9.54
C ILE A 146 8.84 7.90 -8.43
N ARG A 147 8.54 6.93 -7.59
CA ARG A 147 9.42 6.44 -6.54
C ARG A 147 9.41 4.91 -6.50
N LYS A 148 10.58 4.30 -6.35
CA LYS A 148 10.66 2.83 -6.18
C LYS A 148 10.39 2.44 -4.73
N ILE A 149 9.39 1.55 -4.50
CA ILE A 149 8.99 1.03 -3.18
C ILE A 149 8.79 -0.47 -3.31
N ALA A 150 9.43 -1.27 -2.46
CA ALA A 150 9.37 -2.73 -2.47
C ALA A 150 9.63 -3.35 -3.86
N GLY A 151 10.44 -2.70 -4.69
CA GLY A 151 10.78 -3.14 -6.05
C GLY A 151 9.87 -2.61 -7.16
N PHE A 152 8.72 -1.98 -6.83
CA PHE A 152 7.74 -1.45 -7.78
C PHE A 152 7.96 0.03 -8.07
N ASP A 153 7.69 0.43 -9.30
CA ASP A 153 7.64 1.85 -9.66
C ASP A 153 6.27 2.42 -9.27
N CYS A 154 6.28 3.33 -8.29
CA CYS A 154 5.07 3.88 -7.70
C CYS A 154 4.92 5.35 -8.09
N ARG A 155 3.73 5.71 -8.59
CA ARG A 155 3.35 7.10 -8.87
C ARG A 155 2.88 7.78 -7.60
N LYS A 156 3.24 9.04 -7.45
CA LYS A 156 2.79 9.86 -6.33
C LYS A 156 1.38 10.40 -6.57
N ALA A 157 0.58 10.37 -5.53
CA ALA A 157 -0.70 11.05 -5.46
C ALA A 157 -0.81 11.84 -4.16
N THR A 158 -1.56 12.92 -4.17
CA THR A 158 -1.86 13.71 -2.97
C THR A 158 -3.36 13.86 -2.81
N GLY A 159 -3.84 13.76 -1.58
CA GLY A 159 -5.25 13.95 -1.24
C GLY A 159 -5.39 14.56 0.13
N LYS A 160 -6.64 14.72 0.58
CA LYS A 160 -6.97 15.20 1.92
C LYS A 160 -7.92 14.24 2.60
N VAL A 161 -7.73 14.05 3.90
CA VAL A 161 -8.63 13.32 4.79
C VAL A 161 -9.00 14.22 5.97
N LEU A 162 -10.09 13.92 6.64
CA LEU A 162 -10.55 14.70 7.81
C LEU A 162 -10.53 16.21 7.53
N ASP A 163 -11.02 16.60 6.36
CA ASP A 163 -11.16 17.95 5.79
C ASP A 163 -9.85 18.72 5.56
N SER A 164 -8.81 18.51 6.34
CA SER A 164 -7.60 19.33 6.28
C SER A 164 -6.27 18.59 6.28
N ILE A 165 -6.26 17.29 6.57
CA ILE A 165 -5.02 16.53 6.69
C ILE A 165 -4.55 16.07 5.32
N VAL A 166 -3.40 16.57 4.89
CA VAL A 166 -2.77 16.17 3.63
C VAL A 166 -2.20 14.77 3.75
N VAL A 167 -2.54 13.92 2.79
CA VAL A 167 -2.00 12.57 2.61
C VAL A 167 -1.22 12.54 1.30
N ILE A 168 -0.01 12.01 1.36
CA ILE A 168 0.83 11.72 0.21
C ILE A 168 0.86 10.21 0.05
N ALA A 169 0.39 9.70 -1.08
CA ALA A 169 0.38 8.28 -1.40
C ALA A 169 1.32 7.98 -2.57
N PHE A 170 1.87 6.77 -2.58
CA PHE A 170 2.62 6.19 -3.69
C PHE A 170 1.98 4.85 -4.04
N TYR A 171 1.53 4.69 -5.27
CA TYR A 171 0.80 3.50 -5.71
C TYR A 171 1.39 2.92 -6.99
N THR A 172 1.19 1.61 -7.19
CA THR A 172 1.56 0.90 -8.42
C THR A 172 0.33 0.28 -9.07
N ASP A 173 0.24 0.35 -10.39
CA ASP A 173 -0.80 -0.28 -11.20
C ASP A 173 -0.46 -1.75 -11.57
N GLU A 174 0.73 -2.22 -11.24
CA GLU A 174 1.11 -3.64 -11.37
C GLU A 174 0.31 -4.56 -10.43
N ILE A 175 -0.20 -4.02 -9.31
CA ILE A 175 -1.10 -4.71 -8.38
C ILE A 175 -2.50 -4.13 -8.58
N VAL A 176 -3.41 -4.92 -9.15
CA VAL A 176 -4.73 -4.43 -9.60
C VAL A 176 -5.71 -4.06 -8.48
N THR A 177 -5.45 -4.50 -7.26
CA THR A 177 -6.26 -4.16 -6.08
C THR A 177 -6.09 -2.69 -5.71
N SER A 178 -7.15 -1.88 -5.81
CA SER A 178 -7.15 -0.43 -5.50
C SER A 178 -7.20 -0.12 -4.00
N GLY A 179 -6.43 -0.84 -3.20
CA GLY A 179 -6.37 -0.75 -1.75
C GLY A 179 -5.02 -0.25 -1.24
N GLY A 180 -4.83 -0.32 0.09
CA GLY A 180 -3.61 0.11 0.76
C GLY A 180 -3.64 -0.16 2.26
N PRO A 181 -2.64 0.32 3.02
CA PRO A 181 -2.62 0.20 4.48
C PRO A 181 -3.79 0.95 5.10
N GLU A 182 -4.18 0.58 6.32
CA GLU A 182 -5.38 1.07 6.99
C GLU A 182 -6.63 0.82 6.12
N SER A 183 -7.39 1.86 5.83
CA SER A 183 -8.51 1.84 4.89
C SER A 183 -8.30 2.73 3.65
N PHE A 184 -7.03 3.11 3.36
CA PHE A 184 -6.73 3.94 2.20
C PHE A 184 -6.96 3.19 0.90
N ALA A 185 -7.69 3.83 -0.02
CA ALA A 185 -8.10 3.24 -1.30
C ALA A 185 -8.39 4.32 -2.35
N GLY A 186 -8.79 3.89 -3.56
CA GLY A 186 -9.32 4.77 -4.60
C GLY A 186 -8.27 5.28 -5.59
N LEU A 187 -7.04 4.80 -5.54
CA LEU A 187 -6.05 4.97 -6.60
C LEU A 187 -6.12 3.78 -7.59
N PRO A 188 -5.70 3.94 -8.84
CA PRO A 188 -5.76 2.86 -9.84
C PRO A 188 -4.64 1.83 -9.61
N GLY A 189 -4.72 1.08 -8.50
CA GLY A 189 -3.76 0.09 -8.05
C GLY A 189 -3.47 0.16 -6.56
N MET A 190 -2.50 -0.64 -6.12
CA MET A 190 -2.15 -0.80 -4.70
C MET A 190 -1.28 0.35 -4.20
N ILE A 191 -1.66 0.90 -3.06
CA ILE A 191 -0.88 1.93 -2.36
C ILE A 191 0.23 1.25 -1.56
N LEU A 192 1.48 1.43 -1.99
CA LEU A 192 2.66 0.86 -1.34
C LEU A 192 3.36 1.84 -0.39
N GLY A 193 2.98 3.11 -0.41
CA GLY A 193 3.52 4.10 0.50
C GLY A 193 2.50 5.17 0.86
N ILE A 194 2.47 5.56 2.12
CA ILE A 194 1.70 6.70 2.63
C ILE A 194 2.60 7.54 3.52
N ALA A 195 2.45 8.85 3.43
CA ALA A 195 2.99 9.79 4.39
C ALA A 195 1.91 10.81 4.78
N ILE A 196 1.75 11.00 6.08
CA ILE A 196 0.84 12.01 6.65
C ILE A 196 1.70 12.97 7.49
N PRO A 197 2.18 14.08 6.89
CA PRO A 197 3.12 14.99 7.56
C PRO A 197 2.61 15.53 8.90
N ARG A 198 1.31 15.87 8.96
CA ARG A 198 0.70 16.40 10.20
C ARG A 198 0.62 15.38 11.34
N MET A 199 0.65 14.09 11.02
CA MET A 199 0.72 13.00 12.00
C MET A 199 2.13 12.48 12.20
N HIS A 200 3.12 13.07 11.53
CA HIS A 200 4.51 12.64 11.56
C HIS A 200 4.71 11.13 11.34
N THR A 201 3.80 10.52 10.57
CA THR A 201 3.72 9.08 10.38
C THR A 201 3.81 8.71 8.90
N THR A 202 4.51 7.62 8.63
CA THR A 202 4.63 7.03 7.30
C THR A 202 4.33 5.54 7.35
N TRP A 203 3.80 5.00 6.27
CA TRP A 203 3.64 3.58 5.98
C TRP A 203 4.36 3.28 4.67
N TYR A 204 5.31 2.38 4.66
CA TYR A 204 5.98 1.94 3.44
C TYR A 204 6.02 0.44 3.36
N ALA A 205 5.61 -0.11 2.22
CA ALA A 205 5.76 -1.53 1.93
C ALA A 205 7.26 -1.90 1.96
N THR A 206 7.59 -2.90 2.76
CA THR A 206 8.96 -3.45 2.88
C THR A 206 9.10 -4.73 2.07
N LYS A 207 8.01 -5.50 1.94
CA LYS A 207 8.01 -6.79 1.27
C LYS A 207 6.65 -7.08 0.64
N LEU A 208 6.67 -7.66 -0.56
CA LEU A 208 5.51 -8.31 -1.18
C LEU A 208 5.79 -9.81 -1.29
N GLU A 209 4.83 -10.62 -0.85
CA GLU A 209 4.84 -12.08 -1.01
C GLU A 209 3.70 -12.49 -1.96
N LEU A 210 4.09 -13.07 -3.10
CA LEU A 210 3.14 -13.63 -4.08
C LEU A 210 2.72 -15.03 -3.61
N VAL A 211 1.76 -15.07 -2.70
CA VAL A 211 1.24 -16.30 -2.11
C VAL A 211 -0.26 -16.39 -2.31
N PRO A 212 -0.81 -17.60 -2.52
CA PRO A 212 -2.26 -17.78 -2.55
C PRO A 212 -2.88 -17.38 -1.20
N VAL A 213 -3.85 -16.46 -1.24
CA VAL A 213 -4.54 -15.97 -0.04
C VAL A 213 -5.80 -16.80 0.19
N LYS A 214 -5.90 -17.42 1.38
CA LYS A 214 -7.05 -18.21 1.79
C LYS A 214 -8.20 -17.29 2.21
N GLU A 215 -9.44 -17.72 2.02
CA GLU A 215 -10.63 -16.99 2.47
C GLU A 215 -10.62 -16.69 3.98
N SER A 216 -10.03 -17.58 4.79
CA SER A 216 -9.85 -17.38 6.23
C SER A 216 -8.96 -16.19 6.58
N GLU A 217 -8.00 -15.84 5.71
CA GLU A 217 -7.08 -14.72 5.90
C GLU A 217 -7.73 -13.37 5.55
N LEU A 218 -8.90 -13.39 4.90
CA LEU A 218 -9.70 -12.20 4.56
C LEU A 218 -10.98 -12.10 5.42
N THR A 219 -11.07 -12.91 6.47
CA THR A 219 -12.25 -12.91 7.35
C THR A 219 -12.29 -11.65 8.20
N ALA A 220 -13.37 -10.89 8.08
CA ALA A 220 -13.59 -9.68 8.85
C ALA A 220 -13.61 -9.95 10.37
N PRO A 221 -13.11 -9.02 11.20
CA PRO A 221 -13.17 -9.14 12.65
C PRO A 221 -14.62 -9.13 13.14
N LYS A 222 -14.83 -9.72 14.35
CA LYS A 222 -16.18 -9.91 14.92
C LYS A 222 -16.27 -9.46 16.39
N LYS A 223 -15.14 -9.13 17.02
CA LYS A 223 -15.08 -8.79 18.44
C LYS A 223 -15.16 -7.29 18.65
N GLY A 224 -15.83 -6.87 19.71
CA GLY A 224 -15.89 -5.48 20.16
C GLY A 224 -17.32 -4.94 20.29
N LYS A 225 -17.43 -3.77 20.90
CA LYS A 225 -18.66 -2.97 20.95
C LYS A 225 -19.00 -2.51 19.54
N LYS A 226 -20.20 -2.82 19.07
CA LYS A 226 -20.62 -2.52 17.69
C LYS A 226 -20.98 -1.07 17.53
N TYR A 227 -20.39 -0.44 16.53
CA TYR A 227 -20.64 0.95 16.14
C TYR A 227 -20.83 1.09 14.63
N LYS A 228 -21.57 2.14 14.23
CA LYS A 228 -21.46 2.70 12.89
C LYS A 228 -20.40 3.79 12.88
N GLY A 229 -19.72 3.99 11.75
CA GLY A 229 -18.62 4.94 11.66
C GLY A 229 -18.97 6.36 12.19
N PRO A 230 -20.08 6.99 11.75
CA PRO A 230 -20.47 8.30 12.26
C PRO A 230 -20.74 8.35 13.76
N GLU A 231 -21.38 7.31 14.31
CA GLU A 231 -21.67 7.19 15.74
C GLU A 231 -20.36 7.06 16.55
N PHE A 232 -19.45 6.22 16.10
CA PHE A 232 -18.14 6.08 16.73
C PHE A 232 -17.38 7.41 16.77
N ARG A 233 -17.32 8.12 15.65
CA ARG A 233 -16.66 9.43 15.59
C ARG A 233 -17.29 10.45 16.55
N HIS A 234 -18.61 10.49 16.61
CA HIS A 234 -19.32 11.38 17.52
C HIS A 234 -18.93 11.11 18.98
N ASP A 235 -19.04 9.85 19.41
CA ASP A 235 -18.74 9.44 20.79
C ASP A 235 -17.25 9.62 21.13
N LEU A 236 -16.36 9.36 20.17
CA LEU A 236 -14.92 9.60 20.33
C LEU A 236 -14.60 11.08 20.56
N HIS A 237 -15.19 11.98 19.76
CA HIS A 237 -15.02 13.43 19.92
C HIS A 237 -15.59 13.90 21.26
N ASP A 238 -16.74 13.40 21.67
CA ASP A 238 -17.35 13.73 22.97
C ASP A 238 -16.49 13.25 24.15
N LEU A 239 -15.92 12.05 24.05
CA LEU A 239 -15.05 11.48 25.08
C LEU A 239 -13.78 12.33 25.26
N LEU A 240 -13.21 12.81 24.16
CA LEU A 240 -11.91 13.47 24.16
C LEU A 240 -11.98 15.01 24.15
N LYS A 241 -13.16 15.62 24.10
CA LYS A 241 -13.34 17.09 23.94
C LYS A 241 -12.63 17.95 24.99
N ASN A 242 -12.39 17.41 26.19
CA ASN A 242 -11.77 18.12 27.30
C ASN A 242 -10.25 17.82 27.46
N TRP A 243 -9.66 17.08 26.53
CA TRP A 243 -8.26 16.61 26.61
C TRP A 243 -7.27 17.53 25.89
N GLY A 244 -7.75 18.68 25.36
CA GLY A 244 -6.90 19.66 24.68
C GLY A 244 -6.32 19.17 23.35
N ASP A 245 -5.20 19.75 22.92
CA ASP A 245 -4.57 19.47 21.62
C ASP A 245 -4.07 18.04 21.48
N GLU A 246 -3.72 17.38 22.57
CA GLU A 246 -3.29 15.98 22.56
C GLU A 246 -4.41 15.03 22.14
N ALA A 247 -5.66 15.34 22.56
CA ALA A 247 -6.83 14.59 22.12
C ALA A 247 -6.98 14.58 20.60
N GLN A 248 -6.72 15.70 19.95
CA GLN A 248 -6.84 15.80 18.50
C GLN A 248 -5.86 14.87 17.78
N LYS A 249 -4.66 14.69 18.31
CA LYS A 249 -3.66 13.75 17.77
C LYS A 249 -4.13 12.29 17.88
N MET A 250 -4.79 11.93 19.00
CA MET A 250 -5.37 10.60 19.20
C MET A 250 -6.59 10.37 18.28
N VAL A 251 -7.48 11.36 18.19
CA VAL A 251 -8.66 11.32 17.29
C VAL A 251 -8.22 11.01 15.86
N TRP A 252 -7.22 11.70 15.33
CA TRP A 252 -6.72 11.45 13.99
C TRP A 252 -6.18 10.03 13.80
N GLN A 253 -5.48 9.47 14.81
CA GLN A 253 -4.97 8.10 14.74
C GLN A 253 -6.10 7.06 14.77
N LEU A 254 -7.18 7.33 15.51
CA LEU A 254 -8.33 6.42 15.63
C LEU A 254 -9.30 6.51 14.44
N GLU A 255 -9.34 7.66 13.79
CA GLU A 255 -10.23 7.89 12.64
C GLU A 255 -9.63 7.46 11.30
N LEU A 256 -8.32 7.21 11.21
CA LEU A 256 -7.72 6.63 10.01
C LEU A 256 -8.10 5.17 9.84
#